data_9b5d1f642804f962103ab8b1ddf8dd73
#
_entry.id   9b5d1f642804f962103ab8b1ddf8dd73
#
_cell.length_a   1.000
_cell.length_b   1.000
_cell.length_c   1.000
_cell.angle_alpha   90.00
_cell.angle_beta   90.00
_cell.angle_gamma   90.00
#
_symmetry.space_group_name_H-M   'P 1'
#
loop_
_entity.id
_entity.type
_entity.pdbx_description
1 polymer ?
#
loop_
_entity_poly.entity_id
_entity_poly.type
_entity_poly.pdbx_seq_one_letter_code
_entity_poly.pdbx_strand_id
1 'polypeptide(L)'
;MHDLLIVGGGPIGASLALALRDSGFTYRVLDARTTGGLGAGDRTLALAHTARLIFERIGVWERLASVTPIDTIDISQKGGFGLAQLTAREAGVPALGYVVRYGELQAVLDDALARAGIAVDFGRTVETIRTTPAQANLPARGPGADETEDQAARLVVVADGSGEALPDIHRRKIDYHQHAVTGLVTAAAMQPGVAFERFTSDGPVALLPFESGYALVWTVTPARAAALLEMDDTEFLAALHGHFGDRVGLFTSIALRKSFPLSLQFASQVTGQRSVVLGNAAQALHPIAGQGFNLGLRDVWSLVQLLLDTSRDDIGSDRQLAAYANARRVDRWAGVGMTHGLVQAFASDHPLLAGPRGLGLTLLDSIPPLKRAFARTMLNGLR
;
A
#
# COMPACT_ATOMS: atom_id res chain seq x y z
N MET A 1 17.31 -21.73 16.75
CA MET A 1 17.30 -21.19 15.38
C MET A 1 15.88 -21.36 14.83
N HIS A 2 15.26 -20.29 14.33
CA HIS A 2 13.94 -20.31 13.71
C HIS A 2 14.02 -20.67 12.22
N ASP A 3 12.91 -21.14 11.63
CA ASP A 3 12.82 -21.24 10.18
C ASP A 3 12.73 -19.82 9.56
N LEU A 4 11.92 -18.93 10.19
CA LEU A 4 11.79 -17.54 9.75
C LEU A 4 11.85 -16.56 10.94
N LEU A 5 12.40 -15.36 10.68
CA LEU A 5 12.19 -14.17 11.50
C LEU A 5 11.57 -13.09 10.63
N ILE A 6 10.46 -12.52 11.10
CA ILE A 6 9.70 -11.45 10.42
C ILE A 6 9.99 -10.15 11.15
N VAL A 7 10.63 -9.21 10.48
CA VAL A 7 10.94 -7.88 11.01
C VAL A 7 9.87 -6.89 10.52
N GLY A 8 9.10 -6.38 11.45
CA GLY A 8 7.94 -5.53 11.23
C GLY A 8 6.61 -6.29 11.36
N GLY A 9 5.85 -6.01 12.42
CA GLY A 9 4.50 -6.53 12.68
C GLY A 9 3.39 -5.63 12.11
N GLY A 10 3.70 -4.72 11.18
CA GLY A 10 2.70 -3.96 10.43
C GLY A 10 1.81 -4.87 9.58
N PRO A 11 0.81 -4.32 8.83
CA PRO A 11 -0.17 -5.16 8.13
C PRO A 11 0.44 -6.18 7.17
N ILE A 12 1.61 -5.90 6.58
CA ILE A 12 2.31 -6.82 5.67
C ILE A 12 2.93 -8.00 6.44
N GLY A 13 3.72 -7.72 7.50
CA GLY A 13 4.35 -8.77 8.29
C GLY A 13 3.35 -9.60 9.09
N ALA A 14 2.32 -8.96 9.66
CA ALA A 14 1.22 -9.64 10.34
C ALA A 14 0.45 -10.58 9.40
N SER A 15 0.18 -10.13 8.17
CA SER A 15 -0.48 -10.96 7.15
C SER A 15 0.37 -12.18 6.77
N LEU A 16 1.70 -12.01 6.65
CA LEU A 16 2.62 -13.13 6.42
C LEU A 16 2.57 -14.13 7.56
N ALA A 17 2.69 -13.65 8.81
CA ALA A 17 2.67 -14.51 9.99
C ALA A 17 1.36 -15.31 10.09
N LEU A 18 0.21 -14.66 9.90
CA LEU A 18 -1.11 -15.31 9.90
C LEU A 18 -1.26 -16.33 8.75
N ALA A 19 -0.74 -16.03 7.57
CA ALA A 19 -0.80 -16.95 6.44
C ALA A 19 0.06 -18.21 6.65
N LEU A 20 1.06 -18.15 7.51
CA LEU A 20 1.94 -19.27 7.85
C LEU A 20 1.52 -20.04 9.12
N ARG A 21 0.43 -19.66 9.80
CA ARG A 21 0.02 -20.23 11.11
C ARG A 21 -0.07 -21.75 11.13
N ASP A 22 -0.54 -22.36 10.06
CA ASP A 22 -0.75 -23.81 9.95
C ASP A 22 0.37 -24.52 9.14
N SER A 23 1.48 -23.83 8.86
CA SER A 23 2.58 -24.36 8.02
C SER A 23 3.50 -25.35 8.73
N GLY A 24 3.46 -25.38 10.05
CA GLY A 24 4.42 -26.13 10.87
C GLY A 24 5.82 -25.49 10.96
N PHE A 25 6.05 -24.31 10.36
CA PHE A 25 7.30 -23.57 10.49
C PHE A 25 7.42 -22.92 11.86
N THR A 26 8.66 -22.82 12.35
CA THR A 26 8.97 -22.05 13.55
C THR A 26 9.35 -20.62 13.16
N TYR A 27 8.58 -19.64 13.62
CA TYR A 27 8.86 -18.24 13.33
C TYR A 27 8.48 -17.31 14.48
N ARG A 28 9.04 -16.09 14.46
CA ARG A 28 8.71 -14.99 15.37
C ARG A 28 8.56 -13.69 14.59
N VAL A 29 7.78 -12.78 15.14
CA VAL A 29 7.60 -11.43 14.61
C VAL A 29 8.27 -10.45 15.57
N LEU A 30 9.19 -9.63 15.07
CA LEU A 30 9.85 -8.55 15.80
C LEU A 30 9.25 -7.22 15.36
N ASP A 31 8.75 -6.41 16.27
CA ASP A 31 8.14 -5.13 15.94
C ASP A 31 8.68 -4.01 16.85
N ALA A 32 9.10 -2.90 16.23
CA ALA A 32 9.58 -1.73 16.96
C ALA A 32 8.44 -0.97 17.69
N ARG A 33 7.17 -1.18 17.29
CA ARG A 33 6.03 -0.59 18.00
C ARG A 33 5.93 -1.11 19.43
N THR A 34 5.40 -0.28 20.31
CA THR A 34 4.95 -0.73 21.64
C THR A 34 3.63 -1.50 21.51
N THR A 35 3.34 -2.38 22.44
CA THR A 35 2.07 -3.11 22.51
C THR A 35 0.88 -2.14 22.44
N GLY A 36 -0.05 -2.38 21.52
CA GLY A 36 -1.22 -1.51 21.29
C GLY A 36 -0.90 -0.19 20.56
N GLY A 37 0.35 0.04 20.19
CA GLY A 37 0.74 1.23 19.44
C GLY A 37 0.22 1.18 17.98
N LEU A 38 -0.58 2.17 17.61
CA LEU A 38 -1.07 2.35 16.22
C LEU A 38 -0.01 3.13 15.42
N GLY A 39 0.99 2.45 14.86
CA GLY A 39 2.20 3.07 14.30
C GLY A 39 2.00 4.09 13.17
N ALA A 40 0.93 4.04 12.38
CA ALA A 40 0.76 4.90 11.20
C ALA A 40 -0.40 5.91 11.29
N GLY A 41 -0.96 6.09 12.48
CA GLY A 41 -2.03 7.06 12.72
C GLY A 41 -3.36 6.70 12.02
N ASP A 42 -4.28 7.65 12.03
CA ASP A 42 -5.65 7.50 11.53
C ASP A 42 -5.71 7.87 10.03
N ARG A 43 -5.18 6.98 9.19
CA ARG A 43 -5.28 7.08 7.72
C ARG A 43 -6.16 5.97 7.17
N THR A 44 -6.75 6.20 6.02
CA THR A 44 -7.48 5.18 5.27
C THR A 44 -6.57 4.43 4.30
N LEU A 45 -6.95 3.21 3.98
CA LEU A 45 -6.34 2.38 2.94
C LEU A 45 -7.39 2.00 1.91
N ALA A 46 -7.02 2.04 0.63
CA ALA A 46 -7.78 1.44 -0.45
C ALA A 46 -7.24 0.02 -0.71
N LEU A 47 -8.06 -0.97 -0.40
CA LEU A 47 -7.78 -2.38 -0.61
C LEU A 47 -8.39 -2.82 -1.94
N ALA A 48 -7.63 -3.44 -2.83
CA ALA A 48 -8.17 -4.08 -4.03
C ALA A 48 -9.00 -5.33 -3.67
N HIS A 49 -9.86 -5.79 -4.57
CA HIS A 49 -10.64 -7.01 -4.35
C HIS A 49 -9.75 -8.21 -3.97
N THR A 50 -8.59 -8.37 -4.59
CA THR A 50 -7.63 -9.44 -4.24
C THR A 50 -7.11 -9.33 -2.81
N ALA A 51 -6.92 -8.11 -2.29
CA ALA A 51 -6.53 -7.91 -0.88
C ALA A 51 -7.60 -8.42 0.08
N ARG A 52 -8.90 -8.19 -0.23
CA ARG A 52 -10.01 -8.79 0.50
C ARG A 52 -9.89 -10.31 0.57
N LEU A 53 -9.70 -10.99 -0.57
CA LEU A 53 -9.59 -12.45 -0.62
C LEU A 53 -8.42 -12.98 0.24
N ILE A 54 -7.31 -12.25 0.29
CA ILE A 54 -6.19 -12.60 1.18
C ILE A 54 -6.62 -12.47 2.65
N PHE A 55 -7.27 -11.36 3.02
CA PHE A 55 -7.74 -11.15 4.40
C PHE A 55 -8.84 -12.12 4.83
N GLU A 56 -9.73 -12.53 3.94
CA GLU A 56 -10.71 -13.62 4.17
C GLU A 56 -9.98 -14.93 4.49
N ARG A 57 -8.98 -15.28 3.69
CA ARG A 57 -8.24 -16.53 3.85
C ARG A 57 -7.45 -16.60 5.16
N ILE A 58 -6.92 -15.48 5.65
CA ILE A 58 -6.24 -15.43 6.95
C ILE A 58 -7.17 -15.16 8.14
N GLY A 59 -8.49 -15.05 7.91
CA GLY A 59 -9.52 -14.89 8.95
C GLY A 59 -9.60 -13.50 9.57
N VAL A 60 -9.20 -12.46 8.82
CA VAL A 60 -9.17 -11.05 9.25
C VAL A 60 -10.39 -10.27 8.73
N TRP A 61 -10.84 -10.54 7.50
CA TRP A 61 -11.82 -9.73 6.80
C TRP A 61 -13.15 -9.55 7.56
N GLU A 62 -13.73 -10.64 8.03
CA GLU A 62 -15.02 -10.65 8.70
C GLU A 62 -15.02 -9.93 10.07
N ARG A 63 -13.85 -9.48 10.52
CA ARG A 63 -13.64 -8.82 11.81
C ARG A 63 -13.47 -7.32 11.67
N LEU A 64 -13.37 -6.82 10.45
CA LEU A 64 -13.36 -5.39 10.15
C LEU A 64 -14.78 -4.86 10.26
N ALA A 65 -14.99 -3.88 11.13
CA ALA A 65 -16.31 -3.28 11.35
C ALA A 65 -16.65 -2.19 10.33
N SER A 66 -15.62 -1.42 9.90
CA SER A 66 -15.79 -0.27 9.01
C SER A 66 -15.16 -0.54 7.65
N VAL A 67 -15.93 -1.16 6.74
CA VAL A 67 -15.50 -1.44 5.38
C VAL A 67 -16.45 -0.77 4.40
N THR A 68 -15.93 0.16 3.58
CA THR A 68 -16.73 0.84 2.55
C THR A 68 -16.35 0.32 1.17
N PRO A 69 -17.28 -0.26 0.39
CA PRO A 69 -16.98 -0.75 -0.95
C PRO A 69 -16.76 0.38 -1.95
N ILE A 70 -15.93 0.11 -2.96
CA ILE A 70 -15.73 0.93 -4.15
C ILE A 70 -16.34 0.15 -5.33
N ASP A 71 -17.52 0.57 -5.77
CA ASP A 71 -18.23 -0.08 -6.87
C ASP A 71 -17.86 0.53 -8.22
N THR A 72 -17.51 1.81 -8.21
CA THR A 72 -17.17 2.58 -9.39
C THR A 72 -15.95 3.46 -9.11
N ILE A 73 -15.04 3.56 -10.08
CA ILE A 73 -13.94 4.53 -10.09
C ILE A 73 -14.14 5.44 -11.29
N ASP A 74 -14.33 6.72 -11.02
CA ASP A 74 -14.48 7.79 -12.00
C ASP A 74 -13.15 8.52 -12.18
N ILE A 75 -12.54 8.38 -13.35
CA ILE A 75 -11.22 8.94 -13.67
C ILE A 75 -11.41 10.09 -14.64
N SER A 76 -10.95 11.30 -14.28
CA SER A 76 -11.13 12.51 -15.06
C SER A 76 -9.93 13.44 -15.01
N GLN A 77 -9.89 14.41 -15.92
CA GLN A 77 -8.88 15.47 -15.98
C GLN A 77 -9.52 16.86 -15.84
N LYS A 78 -8.92 17.73 -15.04
CA LYS A 78 -9.32 19.14 -14.94
C LYS A 78 -8.89 19.89 -16.21
N GLY A 79 -9.79 20.70 -16.77
CA GLY A 79 -9.48 21.51 -17.95
C GLY A 79 -9.28 20.75 -19.26
N GLY A 80 -9.49 19.44 -19.28
CA GLY A 80 -9.41 18.57 -20.45
C GLY A 80 -10.72 17.86 -20.73
N PHE A 81 -10.77 17.19 -21.89
CA PHE A 81 -11.82 16.22 -22.21
C PHE A 81 -11.33 14.80 -21.81
N GLY A 82 -12.25 13.85 -21.83
CA GLY A 82 -11.99 12.45 -21.50
C GLY A 82 -12.36 12.12 -20.06
N LEU A 83 -13.13 11.06 -19.96
CA LEU A 83 -13.61 10.44 -18.75
C LEU A 83 -13.43 8.94 -18.94
N ALA A 84 -12.98 8.24 -17.93
CA ALA A 84 -13.02 6.78 -17.90
C ALA A 84 -13.70 6.34 -16.61
N GLN A 85 -14.64 5.42 -16.72
CA GLN A 85 -15.36 4.88 -15.58
C GLN A 85 -15.14 3.37 -15.51
N LEU A 86 -14.58 2.88 -14.43
CA LEU A 86 -14.43 1.46 -14.14
C LEU A 86 -15.54 1.04 -13.19
N THR A 87 -16.24 -0.06 -13.48
CA THR A 87 -17.29 -0.57 -12.61
C THR A 87 -17.02 -2.00 -12.16
N ALA A 88 -17.44 -2.34 -10.95
CA ALA A 88 -17.35 -3.69 -10.39
C ALA A 88 -18.10 -4.70 -11.28
N ARG A 89 -19.25 -4.29 -11.84
CA ARG A 89 -20.06 -5.10 -12.76
C ARG A 89 -19.29 -5.49 -14.03
N GLU A 90 -18.61 -4.53 -14.68
CA GLU A 90 -17.81 -4.80 -15.90
C GLU A 90 -16.57 -5.65 -15.60
N ALA A 91 -16.01 -5.51 -14.38
CA ALA A 91 -14.90 -6.31 -13.92
C ALA A 91 -15.30 -7.72 -13.45
N GLY A 92 -16.60 -7.96 -13.22
CA GLY A 92 -17.13 -9.24 -12.74
C GLY A 92 -16.77 -9.54 -11.29
N VAL A 93 -16.67 -8.51 -10.43
CA VAL A 93 -16.35 -8.63 -9.01
C VAL A 93 -17.41 -7.93 -8.15
N PRO A 94 -17.57 -8.30 -6.87
CA PRO A 94 -18.53 -7.66 -5.95
C PRO A 94 -18.27 -6.17 -5.73
N ALA A 95 -17.00 -5.77 -5.68
CA ALA A 95 -16.53 -4.39 -5.64
C ALA A 95 -15.13 -4.33 -6.24
N LEU A 96 -14.73 -3.18 -6.81
CA LEU A 96 -13.37 -2.95 -7.32
C LEU A 96 -12.35 -2.89 -6.18
N GLY A 97 -12.79 -2.41 -5.02
CA GLY A 97 -11.96 -2.30 -3.85
C GLY A 97 -12.78 -1.92 -2.63
N TYR A 98 -12.09 -1.66 -1.55
CA TYR A 98 -12.68 -1.36 -0.26
C TYR A 98 -11.83 -0.32 0.47
N VAL A 99 -12.45 0.62 1.13
CA VAL A 99 -11.77 1.58 1.98
C VAL A 99 -11.92 1.15 3.44
N VAL A 100 -10.81 1.08 4.15
CA VAL A 100 -10.75 0.71 5.57
C VAL A 100 -9.87 1.69 6.35
N ARG A 101 -10.06 1.80 7.67
CA ARG A 101 -9.12 2.52 8.55
C ARG A 101 -7.87 1.67 8.78
N TYR A 102 -6.70 2.28 8.61
CA TYR A 102 -5.42 1.60 8.88
C TYR A 102 -5.33 1.11 10.33
N GLY A 103 -5.72 1.96 11.29
CA GLY A 103 -5.68 1.61 12.72
C GLY A 103 -6.59 0.44 13.08
N GLU A 104 -7.78 0.37 12.50
CA GLU A 104 -8.70 -0.76 12.67
C GLU A 104 -8.12 -2.05 12.08
N LEU A 105 -7.62 -1.99 10.85
CA LEU A 105 -6.97 -3.15 10.22
C LEU A 105 -5.80 -3.67 11.06
N GLN A 106 -4.95 -2.76 11.57
CA GLN A 106 -3.82 -3.15 12.42
C GLN A 106 -4.30 -3.80 13.73
N ALA A 107 -5.30 -3.23 14.39
CA ALA A 107 -5.85 -3.78 15.63
C ALA A 107 -6.45 -5.19 15.42
N VAL A 108 -7.17 -5.39 14.32
CA VAL A 108 -7.74 -6.71 13.97
C VAL A 108 -6.63 -7.72 13.65
N LEU A 109 -5.56 -7.31 12.97
CA LEU A 109 -4.41 -8.16 12.70
C LEU A 109 -3.67 -8.54 13.99
N ASP A 110 -3.40 -7.59 14.89
CA ASP A 110 -2.73 -7.83 16.17
C ASP A 110 -3.55 -8.81 17.05
N ASP A 111 -4.88 -8.64 17.10
CA ASP A 111 -5.77 -9.56 17.81
C ASP A 111 -5.83 -10.94 17.13
N ALA A 112 -5.79 -11.03 15.80
CA ALA A 112 -5.74 -12.29 15.09
C ALA A 112 -4.43 -13.06 15.36
N LEU A 113 -3.29 -12.36 15.42
CA LEU A 113 -2.00 -12.95 15.81
C LEU A 113 -2.05 -13.51 17.23
N ALA A 114 -2.57 -12.74 18.19
CA ALA A 114 -2.72 -13.18 19.57
C ALA A 114 -3.60 -14.42 19.69
N ARG A 115 -4.76 -14.46 19.01
CA ARG A 115 -5.65 -15.63 18.99
C ARG A 115 -5.05 -16.86 18.34
N ALA A 116 -4.17 -16.66 17.34
CA ALA A 116 -3.43 -17.75 16.70
C ALA A 116 -2.23 -18.22 17.54
N GLY A 117 -1.96 -17.61 18.70
CA GLY A 117 -0.81 -17.93 19.55
C GLY A 117 0.53 -17.56 18.91
N ILE A 118 0.53 -16.64 17.94
CA ILE A 118 1.75 -16.20 17.25
C ILE A 118 2.45 -15.15 18.10
N ALA A 119 3.68 -15.45 18.50
CA ALA A 119 4.50 -14.56 19.31
C ALA A 119 4.93 -13.30 18.53
N VAL A 120 4.58 -12.12 19.05
CA VAL A 120 5.07 -10.83 18.56
C VAL A 120 5.90 -10.18 19.66
N ASP A 121 7.16 -9.93 19.38
CA ASP A 121 8.09 -9.26 20.28
C ASP A 121 8.02 -7.74 20.02
N PHE A 122 7.14 -7.07 20.74
CA PHE A 122 6.97 -5.63 20.65
C PHE A 122 8.14 -4.86 21.30
N GLY A 123 8.39 -3.65 20.80
CA GLY A 123 9.49 -2.79 21.24
C GLY A 123 10.88 -3.30 20.82
N ARG A 124 10.94 -4.22 19.86
CA ARG A 124 12.21 -4.78 19.34
C ARG A 124 12.63 -4.07 18.07
N THR A 125 13.72 -3.32 18.15
CA THR A 125 14.34 -2.65 17.00
C THR A 125 15.48 -3.50 16.46
N VAL A 126 15.46 -3.75 15.15
CA VAL A 126 16.52 -4.44 14.40
C VAL A 126 17.26 -3.41 13.56
N GLU A 127 18.48 -3.07 13.92
CA GLU A 127 19.29 -2.05 13.22
C GLU A 127 20.05 -2.63 12.03
N THR A 128 20.55 -3.84 12.15
CA THR A 128 21.35 -4.49 11.10
C THR A 128 21.13 -6.00 11.10
N ILE A 129 20.94 -6.57 9.93
CA ILE A 129 20.83 -8.00 9.71
C ILE A 129 22.14 -8.48 9.08
N ARG A 130 22.78 -9.45 9.70
CA ARG A 130 24.00 -10.12 9.18
C ARG A 130 23.64 -11.46 8.62
N THR A 131 24.03 -11.74 7.40
CA THR A 131 23.71 -12.99 6.72
C THR A 131 24.97 -13.80 6.43
N THR A 132 24.84 -15.10 6.51
CA THR A 132 25.84 -16.10 6.09
C THR A 132 25.17 -17.10 5.13
N PRO A 133 25.92 -17.93 4.42
CA PRO A 133 25.30 -18.99 3.60
C PRO A 133 24.40 -19.95 4.40
N ALA A 134 24.64 -20.11 5.71
CA ALA A 134 23.90 -21.03 6.57
C ALA A 134 22.67 -20.39 7.20
N GLN A 135 22.75 -19.14 7.66
CA GLN A 135 21.72 -18.48 8.44
C GLN A 135 21.82 -16.95 8.39
N ALA A 136 20.73 -16.29 8.77
CA ALA A 136 20.71 -14.87 9.09
C ALA A 136 20.71 -14.68 10.61
N ASN A 137 21.46 -13.66 11.08
CA ASN A 137 21.58 -13.29 12.48
C ASN A 137 21.09 -11.85 12.66
N LEU A 138 20.22 -11.65 13.64
CA LEU A 138 19.59 -10.35 13.93
C LEU A 138 19.88 -9.99 15.38
N PRO A 139 20.77 -9.02 15.65
CA PRO A 139 20.83 -8.37 16.95
C PRO A 139 19.58 -7.50 17.12
N ALA A 140 18.70 -7.90 18.03
CA ALA A 140 17.47 -7.17 18.33
C ALA A 140 17.59 -6.48 19.70
N ARG A 141 17.41 -5.15 19.72
CA ARG A 141 17.44 -4.37 20.96
C ARG A 141 16.04 -4.27 21.57
N GLY A 142 15.92 -4.61 22.85
CA GLY A 142 14.69 -4.44 23.62
C GLY A 142 14.49 -3.01 24.16
N PRO A 143 13.30 -2.69 24.69
CA PRO A 143 13.03 -1.40 25.31
C PRO A 143 13.93 -1.17 26.52
N GLY A 144 14.75 -0.11 26.51
CA GLY A 144 15.64 0.26 27.61
C GLY A 144 16.79 -0.72 27.89
N ALA A 145 17.04 -1.68 26.99
CA ALA A 145 18.15 -2.62 27.13
C ALA A 145 19.41 -2.06 26.45
N ASP A 146 20.54 -2.06 27.18
CA ASP A 146 21.85 -1.81 26.59
C ASP A 146 22.39 -3.03 25.82
N GLU A 147 21.85 -4.21 26.11
CA GLU A 147 22.25 -5.47 25.46
C GLU A 147 21.29 -5.85 24.33
N THR A 148 21.85 -6.33 23.23
CA THR A 148 21.13 -6.91 22.12
C THR A 148 21.02 -8.43 22.30
N GLU A 149 19.85 -8.97 22.04
CA GLU A 149 19.62 -10.41 21.98
C GLU A 149 19.82 -10.88 20.53
N ASP A 150 20.80 -11.75 20.29
CA ASP A 150 21.04 -12.33 18.98
C ASP A 150 20.01 -13.42 18.66
N GLN A 151 19.25 -13.20 17.60
CA GLN A 151 18.32 -14.19 17.07
C GLN A 151 18.81 -14.71 15.70
N ALA A 152 18.61 -16.00 15.45
CA ALA A 152 19.04 -16.64 14.22
C ALA A 152 17.88 -17.35 13.51
N ALA A 153 17.85 -17.24 12.16
CA ALA A 153 16.88 -17.92 11.32
C ALA A 153 17.48 -18.40 9.99
N ARG A 154 16.80 -19.37 9.36
CA ARG A 154 17.11 -19.80 7.99
C ARG A 154 16.79 -18.71 6.97
N LEU A 155 15.72 -17.95 7.21
CA LEU A 155 15.27 -16.83 6.38
C LEU A 155 14.81 -15.65 7.23
N VAL A 156 15.23 -14.45 6.88
CA VAL A 156 14.69 -13.21 7.43
C VAL A 156 13.81 -12.54 6.40
N VAL A 157 12.62 -12.14 6.83
CA VAL A 157 11.67 -11.37 6.02
C VAL A 157 11.51 -9.98 6.62
N VAL A 158 11.91 -8.94 5.89
CA VAL A 158 11.82 -7.55 6.34
C VAL A 158 10.59 -6.89 5.74
N ALA A 159 9.66 -6.54 6.62
CA ALA A 159 8.37 -5.90 6.33
C ALA A 159 8.14 -4.66 7.21
N ASP A 160 9.20 -4.01 7.68
CA ASP A 160 9.23 -2.87 8.60
C ASP A 160 8.89 -1.52 7.93
N GLY A 161 8.70 -1.52 6.62
CA GLY A 161 8.42 -0.34 5.81
C GLY A 161 9.65 0.44 5.35
N SER A 162 10.80 0.31 6.03
CA SER A 162 12.06 0.98 5.66
C SER A 162 13.01 0.06 4.88
N GLY A 163 13.17 -1.15 5.38
CA GLY A 163 14.14 -2.13 4.91
C GLY A 163 15.59 -1.75 5.17
N GLU A 164 15.85 -0.74 5.98
CA GLU A 164 17.21 -0.22 6.25
C GLU A 164 18.11 -1.22 6.96
N ALA A 165 17.52 -2.17 7.68
CA ALA A 165 18.24 -3.23 8.36
C ALA A 165 19.03 -4.18 7.43
N LEU A 166 18.79 -4.13 6.10
CA LEU A 166 19.50 -4.91 5.08
C LEU A 166 20.34 -3.97 4.18
N PRO A 167 21.58 -3.64 4.56
CA PRO A 167 22.43 -2.69 3.83
C PRO A 167 22.80 -3.18 2.43
N ASP A 168 22.87 -4.49 2.21
CA ASP A 168 23.21 -5.09 0.92
C ASP A 168 22.07 -4.97 -0.12
N ILE A 169 20.87 -4.62 0.31
CA ILE A 169 19.74 -4.35 -0.58
C ILE A 169 19.67 -2.85 -0.88
N HIS A 170 20.28 -2.43 -1.98
CA HIS A 170 20.27 -1.05 -2.39
C HIS A 170 18.87 -0.55 -2.76
N ARG A 171 18.53 0.64 -2.29
CA ARG A 171 17.27 1.32 -2.58
C ARG A 171 17.50 2.57 -3.40
N ARG A 172 16.61 2.79 -4.36
CA ARG A 172 16.54 4.04 -5.11
C ARG A 172 15.36 4.84 -4.60
N LYS A 173 15.59 6.15 -4.44
CA LYS A 173 14.55 7.11 -4.07
C LYS A 173 14.44 8.16 -5.16
N ILE A 174 13.22 8.41 -5.61
CA ILE A 174 12.87 9.51 -6.52
C ILE A 174 11.93 10.42 -5.76
N ASP A 175 12.35 11.63 -5.47
CA ASP A 175 11.51 12.65 -4.85
C ASP A 175 10.63 13.27 -5.94
N TYR A 176 9.32 13.28 -5.73
CA TYR A 176 8.39 13.91 -6.66
C TYR A 176 8.24 15.41 -6.41
N HIS A 177 8.84 15.95 -5.32
CA HIS A 177 8.62 17.31 -4.86
C HIS A 177 7.14 17.64 -4.68
N GLN A 178 6.38 16.67 -4.22
CA GLN A 178 4.95 16.73 -3.96
C GLN A 178 4.63 16.23 -2.55
N HIS A 179 3.51 16.72 -2.01
CA HIS A 179 2.92 16.27 -0.76
C HIS A 179 1.50 15.76 -1.01
N ALA A 180 1.09 14.73 -0.28
CA ALA A 180 -0.32 14.38 -0.15
C ALA A 180 -0.91 15.08 1.05
N VAL A 181 -1.91 15.92 0.84
CA VAL A 181 -2.79 16.43 1.90
C VAL A 181 -3.95 15.46 2.02
N THR A 182 -4.16 14.91 3.21
CA THR A 182 -5.21 13.92 3.49
C THR A 182 -6.19 14.46 4.52
N GLY A 183 -7.41 13.93 4.51
CA GLY A 183 -8.47 14.26 5.45
C GLY A 183 -9.73 13.44 5.20
N LEU A 184 -10.74 13.67 6.03
CA LEU A 184 -12.09 13.14 5.81
C LEU A 184 -13.02 14.31 5.46
N VAL A 185 -13.68 14.25 4.32
CA VAL A 185 -14.57 15.30 3.84
C VAL A 185 -15.99 14.79 3.63
N THR A 186 -16.98 15.65 3.89
CA THR A 186 -18.36 15.43 3.46
C THR A 186 -18.70 16.35 2.31
N ALA A 187 -19.67 15.96 1.48
CA ALA A 187 -20.11 16.72 0.32
C ALA A 187 -21.64 16.66 0.19
N ALA A 188 -22.23 17.72 -0.34
CA ALA A 188 -23.69 17.89 -0.44
C ALA A 188 -24.35 16.85 -1.37
N ALA A 189 -23.64 16.38 -2.40
CA ALA A 189 -24.10 15.36 -3.35
C ALA A 189 -23.18 14.14 -3.33
N MET A 190 -23.02 13.51 -2.15
CA MET A 190 -22.24 12.31 -2.01
C MET A 190 -22.80 11.19 -2.90
N GLN A 191 -21.91 10.46 -3.56
CA GLN A 191 -22.23 9.29 -4.37
C GLN A 191 -21.67 8.03 -3.69
N PRO A 192 -22.51 7.25 -3.02
CA PRO A 192 -22.07 6.04 -2.33
C PRO A 192 -21.40 5.05 -3.30
N GLY A 193 -20.31 4.42 -2.86
CA GLY A 193 -19.58 3.44 -3.66
C GLY A 193 -18.79 4.01 -4.84
N VAL A 194 -18.78 5.32 -5.06
CA VAL A 194 -18.04 5.96 -6.15
C VAL A 194 -16.76 6.59 -5.62
N ALA A 195 -15.61 6.11 -6.12
CA ALA A 195 -14.33 6.76 -5.96
C ALA A 195 -14.05 7.69 -7.14
N PHE A 196 -13.45 8.84 -6.88
CA PHE A 196 -13.03 9.80 -7.89
C PHE A 196 -11.52 9.93 -7.91
N GLU A 197 -10.94 9.89 -9.10
CA GLU A 197 -9.54 10.23 -9.36
C GLU A 197 -9.53 11.38 -10.38
N ARG A 198 -9.24 12.58 -9.91
CA ARG A 198 -9.21 13.75 -10.77
C ARG A 198 -7.80 14.25 -10.94
N PHE A 199 -7.29 14.10 -12.14
CA PHE A 199 -5.96 14.60 -12.50
C PHE A 199 -6.01 16.11 -12.76
N THR A 200 -5.05 16.83 -12.21
CA THR A 200 -4.85 18.27 -12.42
C THR A 200 -3.37 18.56 -12.63
N SER A 201 -3.05 19.74 -13.09
CA SER A 201 -1.66 20.20 -13.27
C SER A 201 -0.85 20.19 -11.98
N ASP A 202 -1.49 20.51 -10.86
CA ASP A 202 -0.82 20.57 -9.55
C ASP A 202 -0.64 19.18 -8.92
N GLY A 203 -1.32 18.18 -9.45
CA GLY A 203 -1.36 16.81 -8.99
C GLY A 203 -2.77 16.23 -8.90
N PRO A 204 -2.94 14.93 -8.71
CA PRO A 204 -4.25 14.31 -8.59
C PRO A 204 -4.95 14.63 -7.27
N VAL A 205 -6.29 14.67 -7.34
CA VAL A 205 -7.19 14.63 -6.18
C VAL A 205 -7.97 13.33 -6.24
N ALA A 206 -7.83 12.51 -5.22
CA ALA A 206 -8.65 11.32 -5.02
C ALA A 206 -9.67 11.55 -3.90
N LEU A 207 -10.90 11.16 -4.15
CA LEU A 207 -11.97 11.03 -3.16
C LEU A 207 -12.38 9.57 -3.12
N LEU A 208 -12.11 8.90 -2.01
CA LEU A 208 -12.48 7.49 -1.82
C LEU A 208 -13.72 7.43 -0.93
N PRO A 209 -14.80 6.71 -1.31
CA PRO A 209 -15.99 6.62 -0.48
C PRO A 209 -15.62 6.02 0.87
N PHE A 210 -16.00 6.69 1.94
CA PHE A 210 -15.70 6.24 3.28
C PHE A 210 -16.77 6.70 4.28
N GLU A 211 -17.43 5.74 4.90
CA GLU A 211 -18.57 6.00 5.80
C GLU A 211 -19.63 6.90 5.13
N SER A 212 -19.95 8.04 5.72
CA SER A 212 -20.90 9.03 5.19
C SER A 212 -20.25 10.15 4.36
N GLY A 213 -19.00 9.99 3.96
CA GLY A 213 -18.23 10.99 3.22
C GLY A 213 -17.16 10.37 2.34
N TYR A 214 -16.03 11.06 2.24
CA TYR A 214 -14.89 10.63 1.45
C TYR A 214 -13.59 10.76 2.26
N ALA A 215 -12.70 9.79 2.08
CA ALA A 215 -11.30 9.97 2.39
C ALA A 215 -10.63 10.74 1.24
N LEU A 216 -10.10 11.91 1.57
CA LEU A 216 -9.41 12.80 0.65
C LEU A 216 -7.92 12.44 0.58
N VAL A 217 -7.39 12.40 -0.65
CA VAL A 217 -5.96 12.43 -0.93
C VAL A 217 -5.70 13.49 -2.01
N TRP A 218 -5.17 14.63 -1.61
CA TRP A 218 -4.92 15.75 -2.52
C TRP A 218 -3.41 15.97 -2.68
N THR A 219 -2.91 15.67 -3.86
CA THR A 219 -1.49 15.85 -4.19
C THR A 219 -1.25 17.29 -4.64
N VAL A 220 -0.27 17.94 -4.00
CA VAL A 220 0.10 19.33 -4.24
C VAL A 220 1.61 19.54 -4.03
N THR A 221 2.12 20.73 -4.38
CA THR A 221 3.48 21.12 -4.03
C THR A 221 3.68 21.29 -2.52
N PRO A 222 4.91 21.18 -1.96
CA PRO A 222 5.16 21.34 -0.54
C PRO A 222 4.68 22.69 0.01
N ALA A 223 4.90 23.78 -0.72
CA ALA A 223 4.44 25.13 -0.32
C ALA A 223 2.91 25.21 -0.27
N ARG A 224 2.24 24.61 -1.23
CA ARG A 224 0.77 24.58 -1.25
C ARG A 224 0.21 23.72 -0.12
N ALA A 225 0.86 22.59 0.19
CA ALA A 225 0.47 21.74 1.30
C ALA A 225 0.56 22.47 2.64
N ALA A 226 1.65 23.21 2.90
CA ALA A 226 1.77 24.05 4.09
C ALA A 226 0.66 25.07 4.19
N ALA A 227 0.39 25.82 3.11
CA ALA A 227 -0.69 26.81 3.07
C ALA A 227 -2.08 26.19 3.33
N LEU A 228 -2.36 25.00 2.76
CA LEU A 228 -3.63 24.28 2.97
C LEU A 228 -3.82 23.82 4.42
N LEU A 229 -2.75 23.51 5.14
CA LEU A 229 -2.85 23.12 6.55
C LEU A 229 -3.09 24.31 7.48
N GLU A 230 -2.69 25.51 7.07
CA GLU A 230 -2.89 26.75 7.83
C GLU A 230 -4.28 27.39 7.60
N MET A 231 -4.97 27.04 6.49
CA MET A 231 -6.31 27.54 6.19
C MET A 231 -7.33 27.10 7.24
N ASP A 232 -8.32 27.93 7.49
CA ASP A 232 -9.52 27.48 8.20
C ASP A 232 -10.32 26.47 7.35
N ASP A 233 -11.35 25.85 7.94
CA ASP A 233 -12.11 24.82 7.25
C ASP A 233 -12.88 25.38 6.05
N THR A 234 -13.41 26.59 6.14
CA THR A 234 -14.17 27.22 5.06
C THR A 234 -13.27 27.53 3.86
N GLU A 235 -12.11 28.12 4.12
CA GLU A 235 -11.11 28.42 3.09
C GLU A 235 -10.58 27.14 2.42
N PHE A 236 -10.30 26.11 3.23
CA PHE A 236 -9.84 24.82 2.71
C PHE A 236 -10.89 24.16 1.81
N LEU A 237 -12.16 24.11 2.25
CA LEU A 237 -13.25 23.51 1.48
C LEU A 237 -13.53 24.29 0.18
N ALA A 238 -13.45 25.62 0.22
CA ALA A 238 -13.55 26.46 -0.99
C ALA A 238 -12.39 26.19 -1.96
N ALA A 239 -11.15 26.07 -1.46
CA ALA A 239 -9.99 25.73 -2.26
C ALA A 239 -10.12 24.32 -2.88
N LEU A 240 -10.57 23.34 -2.10
CA LEU A 240 -10.82 21.97 -2.57
C LEU A 240 -11.90 21.96 -3.65
N HIS A 241 -13.02 22.67 -3.44
CA HIS A 241 -14.11 22.77 -4.41
C HIS A 241 -13.64 23.41 -5.73
N GLY A 242 -12.91 24.52 -5.66
CA GLY A 242 -12.33 25.18 -6.84
C GLY A 242 -11.34 24.30 -7.62
N HIS A 243 -10.71 23.34 -6.92
CA HIS A 243 -9.77 22.38 -7.53
C HIS A 243 -10.49 21.15 -8.09
N PHE A 244 -11.42 20.56 -7.32
CA PHE A 244 -12.14 19.34 -7.68
C PHE A 244 -13.33 19.61 -8.62
N GLY A 245 -14.10 20.70 -8.40
CA GLY A 245 -15.31 21.06 -9.17
C GLY A 245 -16.59 20.43 -8.60
N ASP A 246 -17.70 20.53 -9.36
CA ASP A 246 -19.07 20.35 -8.89
C ASP A 246 -19.58 18.90 -8.82
N ARG A 247 -18.75 17.91 -9.15
CA ARG A 247 -19.19 16.50 -9.31
C ARG A 247 -19.86 15.88 -8.07
N VAL A 248 -19.48 16.34 -6.89
CA VAL A 248 -20.05 15.90 -5.61
C VAL A 248 -20.79 17.02 -4.89
N GLY A 249 -21.07 18.12 -5.58
CA GLY A 249 -21.62 19.34 -4.99
C GLY A 249 -20.61 20.04 -4.08
N LEU A 250 -21.09 20.95 -3.23
CA LEU A 250 -20.23 21.67 -2.28
C LEU A 250 -19.70 20.74 -1.20
N PHE A 251 -18.44 20.89 -0.85
CA PHE A 251 -17.88 20.25 0.34
C PHE A 251 -18.38 20.96 1.59
N THR A 252 -18.80 20.23 2.60
CA THR A 252 -19.51 20.76 3.78
C THR A 252 -18.74 20.62 5.08
N SER A 253 -17.81 19.67 5.17
CA SER A 253 -16.91 19.52 6.33
C SER A 253 -15.59 18.88 5.98
N ILE A 254 -14.59 19.12 6.80
CA ILE A 254 -13.26 18.49 6.75
C ILE A 254 -12.80 18.13 8.16
N ALA A 255 -12.19 16.97 8.31
CA ALA A 255 -11.56 16.52 9.55
C ALA A 255 -10.22 15.83 9.28
N LEU A 256 -9.37 15.73 10.31
CA LEU A 256 -8.14 14.95 10.31
C LEU A 256 -7.13 15.38 9.21
N ARG A 257 -7.02 16.69 8.95
CA ARG A 257 -6.05 17.21 7.97
C ARG A 257 -4.61 16.85 8.36
N LYS A 258 -3.89 16.21 7.44
CA LYS A 258 -2.46 15.89 7.56
C LYS A 258 -1.77 16.04 6.22
N SER A 259 -0.44 16.15 6.23
CA SER A 259 0.36 16.19 5.01
C SER A 259 1.56 15.25 5.12
N PHE A 260 1.89 14.60 4.00
CA PHE A 260 3.02 13.67 3.87
C PHE A 260 3.82 13.94 2.60
N PRO A 261 5.16 13.93 2.64
CA PRO A 261 5.97 14.02 1.44
C PRO A 261 5.81 12.76 0.59
N LEU A 262 5.80 12.93 -0.72
CA LEU A 262 5.63 11.84 -1.69
C LEU A 262 6.93 11.54 -2.42
N SER A 263 7.34 10.30 -2.38
CA SER A 263 8.48 9.79 -3.12
C SER A 263 8.19 8.37 -3.62
N LEU A 264 8.84 7.99 -4.70
CA LEU A 264 8.97 6.60 -5.08
C LEU A 264 10.24 6.05 -4.43
N GLN A 265 10.12 4.99 -3.64
CA GLN A 265 11.27 4.24 -3.16
C GLN A 265 11.13 2.79 -3.61
N PHE A 266 12.21 2.21 -4.11
CA PHE A 266 12.20 0.80 -4.50
C PHE A 266 13.58 0.17 -4.35
N ALA A 267 13.58 -1.07 -3.88
CA ALA A 267 14.78 -1.88 -3.81
C ALA A 267 15.19 -2.32 -5.22
N SER A 268 16.47 -2.31 -5.53
CA SER A 268 16.99 -2.81 -6.80
C SER A 268 16.75 -4.32 -6.95
N GLN A 269 16.81 -5.03 -5.84
CA GLN A 269 16.51 -6.46 -5.69
C GLN A 269 15.67 -6.68 -4.44
N VAL A 270 14.76 -7.66 -4.45
CA VAL A 270 13.87 -7.97 -3.31
C VAL A 270 14.40 -9.08 -2.43
N THR A 271 15.50 -9.71 -2.83
CA THR A 271 16.15 -10.81 -2.10
C THR A 271 17.63 -10.51 -1.93
N GLY A 272 18.17 -10.88 -0.79
CA GLY A 272 19.60 -10.98 -0.49
C GLY A 272 19.91 -12.36 0.06
N GLN A 273 21.15 -12.59 0.50
CA GLN A 273 21.49 -13.86 1.13
C GLN A 273 20.61 -14.11 2.36
N ARG A 274 19.86 -15.23 2.40
CA ARG A 274 18.95 -15.57 3.50
C ARG A 274 17.96 -14.47 3.88
N SER A 275 17.61 -13.56 2.96
CA SER A 275 16.75 -12.42 3.26
C SER A 275 15.82 -12.03 2.11
N VAL A 276 14.62 -11.52 2.47
CA VAL A 276 13.59 -11.00 1.56
C VAL A 276 13.05 -9.70 2.12
N VAL A 277 12.78 -8.72 1.25
CA VAL A 277 12.05 -7.50 1.62
C VAL A 277 10.65 -7.50 1.01
N LEU A 278 9.63 -7.07 1.78
CA LEU A 278 8.21 -7.04 1.39
C LEU A 278 7.59 -5.66 1.60
N GLY A 279 6.52 -5.39 0.87
CA GLY A 279 5.73 -4.18 1.02
C GLY A 279 6.56 -2.91 0.80
N ASN A 280 6.42 -1.90 1.67
CA ASN A 280 7.16 -0.64 1.53
C ASN A 280 8.68 -0.81 1.65
N ALA A 281 9.18 -1.82 2.35
CA ALA A 281 10.60 -2.16 2.38
C ALA A 281 11.13 -2.59 0.99
N ALA A 282 10.27 -3.20 0.16
CA ALA A 282 10.58 -3.53 -1.23
C ALA A 282 10.27 -2.37 -2.19
N GLN A 283 9.10 -1.75 -2.06
CA GLN A 283 8.66 -0.61 -2.86
C GLN A 283 7.59 0.23 -2.14
N ALA A 284 7.88 1.52 -1.93
CA ALA A 284 6.91 2.51 -1.48
C ALA A 284 6.52 3.37 -2.69
N LEU A 285 5.25 3.28 -3.10
CA LEU A 285 4.73 3.92 -4.30
C LEU A 285 3.99 5.22 -3.96
N HIS A 286 3.88 6.11 -4.95
CA HIS A 286 2.96 7.24 -4.89
C HIS A 286 1.52 6.72 -4.66
N PRO A 287 0.68 7.39 -3.84
CA PRO A 287 -0.66 6.91 -3.48
C PRO A 287 -1.65 6.89 -4.65
N ILE A 288 -1.27 7.36 -5.84
CA ILE A 288 -2.08 7.31 -7.05
C ILE A 288 -2.60 5.89 -7.28
N ALA A 289 -3.89 5.76 -7.49
CA ALA A 289 -4.57 4.48 -7.68
C ALA A 289 -4.44 3.46 -6.51
N GLY A 290 -3.94 3.84 -5.33
CA GLY A 290 -3.92 3.03 -4.12
C GLY A 290 -3.13 1.70 -4.20
N GLN A 291 -2.13 1.58 -5.10
CA GLN A 291 -1.51 0.29 -5.42
C GLN A 291 -0.45 -0.21 -4.43
N GLY A 292 0.19 0.69 -3.65
CA GLY A 292 1.37 0.33 -2.84
C GLY A 292 1.11 -0.81 -1.85
N PHE A 293 0.05 -0.69 -1.07
CA PHE A 293 -0.31 -1.71 -0.08
C PHE A 293 -0.77 -3.03 -0.73
N ASN A 294 -1.56 -2.94 -1.80
CA ASN A 294 -2.06 -4.10 -2.54
C ASN A 294 -0.92 -4.91 -3.17
N LEU A 295 0.11 -4.23 -3.68
CA LEU A 295 1.32 -4.87 -4.20
C LEU A 295 2.06 -5.62 -3.09
N GLY A 296 2.19 -5.01 -1.90
CA GLY A 296 2.80 -5.65 -0.74
C GLY A 296 2.06 -6.91 -0.26
N LEU A 297 0.72 -6.93 -0.30
CA LEU A 297 -0.04 -8.14 0.02
C LEU A 297 0.14 -9.24 -1.02
N ARG A 298 0.27 -8.89 -2.30
CA ARG A 298 0.61 -9.87 -3.35
C ARG A 298 2.03 -10.42 -3.18
N ASP A 299 2.97 -9.60 -2.66
CA ASP A 299 4.31 -10.06 -2.29
C ASP A 299 4.24 -11.12 -1.18
N VAL A 300 3.47 -10.84 -0.12
CA VAL A 300 3.22 -11.80 0.97
C VAL A 300 2.68 -13.11 0.43
N TRP A 301 1.60 -13.03 -0.37
CA TRP A 301 0.94 -14.24 -0.87
C TRP A 301 1.86 -15.10 -1.75
N SER A 302 2.65 -14.47 -2.61
CA SER A 302 3.63 -15.18 -3.45
C SER A 302 4.73 -15.84 -2.62
N LEU A 303 5.20 -15.18 -1.56
CA LEU A 303 6.21 -15.76 -0.67
C LEU A 303 5.62 -16.94 0.11
N VAL A 304 4.40 -16.83 0.64
CA VAL A 304 3.70 -17.90 1.35
C VAL A 304 3.57 -19.15 0.48
N GLN A 305 3.06 -18.99 -0.75
CA GLN A 305 2.93 -20.13 -1.67
C GLN A 305 4.27 -20.84 -1.89
N LEU A 306 5.31 -20.06 -2.15
CA LEU A 306 6.65 -20.62 -2.36
C LEU A 306 7.22 -21.29 -1.12
N LEU A 307 7.01 -20.74 0.07
CA LEU A 307 7.45 -21.34 1.33
C LEU A 307 6.77 -22.68 1.59
N LEU A 308 5.44 -22.76 1.36
CA LEU A 308 4.67 -23.98 1.56
C LEU A 308 5.04 -25.11 0.59
N ASP A 309 5.52 -24.75 -0.61
CA ASP A 309 5.98 -25.70 -1.63
C ASP A 309 7.47 -26.10 -1.47
N THR A 310 8.18 -25.51 -0.50
CA THR A 310 9.63 -25.71 -0.30
C THR A 310 9.90 -26.62 0.90
N SER A 311 10.90 -27.50 0.78
CA SER A 311 11.34 -28.28 1.93
C SER A 311 11.92 -27.38 3.02
N ARG A 312 11.79 -27.79 4.29
CA ARG A 312 12.27 -26.98 5.43
C ARG A 312 13.78 -26.69 5.33
N ASP A 313 14.56 -27.59 4.78
CA ASP A 313 16.02 -27.43 4.64
C ASP A 313 16.40 -26.42 3.54
N ASP A 314 15.53 -26.23 2.55
CA ASP A 314 15.73 -25.30 1.45
C ASP A 314 15.23 -23.87 1.76
N ILE A 315 14.59 -23.64 2.92
CA ILE A 315 14.13 -22.29 3.33
C ILE A 315 15.31 -21.33 3.34
N GLY A 316 15.18 -20.23 2.62
CA GLY A 316 16.19 -19.19 2.47
C GLY A 316 17.34 -19.56 1.54
N SER A 317 17.29 -20.70 0.82
CA SER A 317 18.27 -21.03 -0.20
C SER A 317 18.24 -20.06 -1.38
N ASP A 318 19.39 -19.92 -2.06
CA ASP A 318 19.49 -19.05 -3.26
C ASP A 318 18.49 -19.46 -4.34
N ARG A 319 18.22 -20.76 -4.48
CA ARG A 319 17.23 -21.29 -5.41
C ARG A 319 15.82 -20.79 -5.08
N GLN A 320 15.42 -20.87 -3.82
CA GLN A 320 14.10 -20.40 -3.37
C GLN A 320 13.97 -18.88 -3.55
N LEU A 321 14.99 -18.13 -3.15
CA LEU A 321 15.02 -16.67 -3.24
C LEU A 321 14.98 -16.20 -4.70
N ALA A 322 15.70 -16.87 -5.60
CA ALA A 322 15.64 -16.58 -7.04
C ALA A 322 14.26 -16.88 -7.62
N ALA A 323 13.61 -17.97 -7.20
CA ALA A 323 12.25 -18.31 -7.63
C ALA A 323 11.26 -17.21 -7.18
N TYR A 324 11.35 -16.73 -5.93
CA TYR A 324 10.54 -15.62 -5.44
C TYR A 324 10.76 -14.33 -6.25
N ALA A 325 12.02 -13.92 -6.42
CA ALA A 325 12.37 -12.72 -7.15
C ALA A 325 11.84 -12.75 -8.61
N ASN A 326 11.95 -13.91 -9.27
CA ASN A 326 11.42 -14.10 -10.62
C ASN A 326 9.89 -14.04 -10.67
N ALA A 327 9.19 -14.70 -9.74
CA ALA A 327 7.72 -14.67 -9.65
C ALA A 327 7.17 -13.25 -9.45
N ARG A 328 7.89 -12.41 -8.70
CA ARG A 328 7.46 -11.03 -8.41
C ARG A 328 7.90 -9.99 -9.42
N ARG A 329 8.85 -10.34 -10.30
CA ARG A 329 9.53 -9.38 -11.18
C ARG A 329 8.57 -8.59 -12.07
N VAL A 330 7.66 -9.28 -12.76
CA VAL A 330 6.74 -8.64 -13.72
C VAL A 330 5.74 -7.75 -13.00
N ASP A 331 5.04 -8.27 -11.98
CA ASP A 331 4.02 -7.53 -11.24
C ASP A 331 4.60 -6.30 -10.54
N ARG A 332 5.76 -6.45 -9.93
CA ARG A 332 6.47 -5.38 -9.23
C ARG A 332 6.87 -4.25 -10.18
N TRP A 333 7.56 -4.57 -11.29
CA TRP A 333 8.02 -3.55 -12.23
C TRP A 333 6.86 -2.90 -12.98
N ALA A 334 5.79 -3.65 -13.24
CA ALA A 334 4.57 -3.08 -13.81
C ALA A 334 3.89 -2.10 -12.84
N GLY A 335 3.78 -2.46 -11.55
CA GLY A 335 3.24 -1.57 -10.52
C GLY A 335 4.06 -0.29 -10.35
N VAL A 336 5.38 -0.42 -10.23
CA VAL A 336 6.30 0.72 -10.14
C VAL A 336 6.24 1.60 -11.39
N GLY A 337 6.35 0.98 -12.59
CA GLY A 337 6.35 1.68 -13.87
C GLY A 337 5.02 2.36 -14.18
N MET A 338 3.90 1.71 -13.91
CA MET A 338 2.57 2.28 -14.09
C MET A 338 2.36 3.49 -13.17
N THR A 339 2.66 3.35 -11.88
CA THR A 339 2.51 4.44 -10.91
C THR A 339 3.39 5.62 -11.27
N HIS A 340 4.68 5.38 -11.55
CA HIS A 340 5.61 6.43 -11.98
C HIS A 340 5.18 7.07 -13.30
N GLY A 341 4.76 6.27 -14.27
CA GLY A 341 4.27 6.74 -15.58
C GLY A 341 3.03 7.62 -15.45
N LEU A 342 2.07 7.25 -14.59
CA LEU A 342 0.88 8.07 -14.32
C LEU A 342 1.27 9.41 -13.68
N VAL A 343 2.15 9.40 -12.67
CA VAL A 343 2.63 10.65 -12.06
C VAL A 343 3.27 11.55 -13.12
N GLN A 344 4.20 11.03 -13.91
CA GLN A 344 4.90 11.81 -14.95
C GLN A 344 3.93 12.28 -16.06
N ALA A 345 3.02 11.41 -16.49
CA ALA A 345 2.05 11.74 -17.53
C ALA A 345 1.12 12.90 -17.12
N PHE A 346 0.73 12.99 -15.86
CA PHE A 346 -0.24 13.97 -15.39
C PHE A 346 0.37 15.16 -14.62
N ALA A 347 1.63 15.12 -14.21
CA ALA A 347 2.32 16.22 -13.52
C ALA A 347 2.80 17.34 -14.47
N SER A 348 2.70 17.18 -15.80
CA SER A 348 3.19 18.16 -16.75
C SER A 348 2.06 19.09 -17.21
N ASP A 349 2.27 20.40 -17.14
CA ASP A 349 1.36 21.43 -17.69
C ASP A 349 1.50 21.63 -19.20
N HIS A 350 2.27 20.78 -19.88
CA HIS A 350 2.54 20.98 -21.30
C HIS A 350 1.26 20.87 -22.14
N PRO A 351 0.82 21.94 -22.86
CA PRO A 351 -0.47 21.97 -23.57
C PRO A 351 -0.62 20.83 -24.58
N LEU A 352 0.47 20.39 -25.21
CA LEU A 352 0.48 19.30 -26.18
C LEU A 352 0.15 17.92 -25.56
N LEU A 353 0.21 17.78 -24.23
CA LEU A 353 -0.11 16.52 -23.55
C LEU A 353 -1.59 16.46 -23.09
N ALA A 354 -2.29 17.59 -23.02
CA ALA A 354 -3.68 17.60 -22.59
C ALA A 354 -4.60 16.80 -23.53
N GLY A 355 -4.43 16.98 -24.84
CA GLY A 355 -5.17 16.23 -25.86
C GLY A 355 -4.92 14.72 -25.82
N PRO A 356 -3.66 14.24 -25.90
CA PRO A 356 -3.33 12.82 -25.78
C PRO A 356 -3.81 12.15 -24.48
N ARG A 357 -3.78 12.84 -23.32
CA ARG A 357 -4.32 12.32 -22.06
C ARG A 357 -5.84 12.12 -22.13
N GLY A 358 -6.58 13.13 -22.63
CA GLY A 358 -8.03 13.03 -22.79
C GLY A 358 -8.40 11.93 -23.77
N LEU A 359 -7.67 11.81 -24.90
CA LEU A 359 -7.84 10.73 -25.84
C LEU A 359 -7.57 9.35 -25.21
N GLY A 360 -6.51 9.24 -24.41
CA GLY A 360 -6.17 8.00 -23.68
C GLY A 360 -7.29 7.57 -22.71
N LEU A 361 -7.88 8.50 -21.96
CA LEU A 361 -9.01 8.22 -21.08
C LEU A 361 -10.26 7.82 -21.90
N THR A 362 -10.56 8.52 -23.00
CA THR A 362 -11.69 8.19 -23.86
C THR A 362 -11.52 6.81 -24.51
N LEU A 363 -10.32 6.46 -24.98
CA LEU A 363 -10.04 5.13 -25.55
C LEU A 363 -10.14 4.04 -24.48
N LEU A 364 -9.63 4.31 -23.27
CA LEU A 364 -9.77 3.38 -22.14
C LEU A 364 -11.24 3.10 -21.84
N ASP A 365 -12.10 4.12 -21.86
CA ASP A 365 -13.52 3.97 -21.57
C ASP A 365 -14.28 3.30 -22.74
N SER A 366 -13.94 3.66 -23.98
CA SER A 366 -14.67 3.24 -25.20
C SER A 366 -14.31 1.84 -25.69
N ILE A 367 -13.16 1.27 -25.28
CA ILE A 367 -12.68 -0.03 -25.76
C ILE A 367 -12.83 -1.09 -24.65
N PRO A 368 -13.92 -1.91 -24.65
CA PRO A 368 -14.20 -2.84 -23.56
C PRO A 368 -13.08 -3.84 -23.25
N PRO A 369 -12.34 -4.42 -24.23
CA PRO A 369 -11.21 -5.29 -23.93
C PRO A 369 -10.07 -4.58 -23.19
N LEU A 370 -9.74 -3.34 -23.59
CA LEU A 370 -8.70 -2.53 -22.95
C LEU A 370 -9.09 -2.17 -21.51
N LYS A 371 -10.34 -1.72 -21.33
CA LYS A 371 -10.93 -1.40 -20.03
C LYS A 371 -10.88 -2.59 -19.08
N ARG A 372 -11.30 -3.77 -19.55
CA ARG A 372 -11.25 -5.01 -18.75
C ARG A 372 -9.83 -5.45 -18.42
N ALA A 373 -8.90 -5.34 -19.37
CA ALA A 373 -7.49 -5.65 -19.13
C ALA A 373 -6.89 -4.72 -18.08
N PHE A 374 -7.16 -3.40 -18.18
CA PHE A 374 -6.73 -2.41 -17.21
C PHE A 374 -7.32 -2.70 -15.81
N ALA A 375 -8.64 -2.91 -15.70
CA ALA A 375 -9.31 -3.24 -14.46
C ALA A 375 -8.71 -4.52 -13.82
N ARG A 376 -8.49 -5.58 -14.59
CA ARG A 376 -7.86 -6.82 -14.10
C ARG A 376 -6.45 -6.59 -13.56
N THR A 377 -5.64 -5.78 -14.25
CA THR A 377 -4.29 -5.43 -13.80
C THR A 377 -4.33 -4.66 -12.48
N MET A 378 -5.27 -3.72 -12.34
CA MET A 378 -5.45 -2.97 -11.10
C MET A 378 -5.90 -3.85 -9.92
N LEU A 379 -6.77 -4.82 -10.18
CA LEU A 379 -7.34 -5.71 -9.16
C LEU A 379 -6.37 -6.83 -8.74
N ASN A 380 -5.69 -7.45 -9.71
CA ASN A 380 -4.97 -8.71 -9.51
C ASN A 380 -3.46 -8.60 -9.69
N GLY A 381 -2.96 -7.49 -10.23
CA GLY A 381 -1.58 -7.37 -10.72
C GLY A 381 -1.36 -8.10 -12.04
N LEU A 382 -0.12 -8.11 -12.51
CA LEU A 382 0.33 -8.89 -13.67
C LEU A 382 0.96 -10.20 -13.20
N ARG A 383 0.46 -11.30 -13.70
CA ARG A 383 1.03 -12.64 -13.49
C ARG A 383 1.78 -13.11 -14.72
#